data_566f4d1351f8c707fe8389f94f9adaec
#
_entry.id   566f4d1351f8c707fe8389f94f9adaec
#
_cell.length_a   1.000
_cell.length_b   1.000
_cell.length_c   1.000
_cell.angle_alpha   90.00
_cell.angle_beta   90.00
_cell.angle_gamma   90.00
#
_symmetry.space_group_name_H-M   'P 1'
#
loop_
_entity.id
_entity.type
_entity.pdbx_description
1 polymer ?
#
loop_
_entity_poly.entity_id
_entity_poly.type
_entity_poly.pdbx_seq_one_letter_code
_entity_poly.pdbx_strand_id
1 'polypeptide(L)'
;MAEIRWRGEGSVDGGVREREFEITGGRDTITGVMWSPEGGIPSGSPLVLVGHGGGGNKTAATVLSTGRGLVLEHGIPAVAIDAPGHGERGGVPGRSPEYYALWADAEIMTDHANADWSLVLTSLLETGWFDAERVGWSGYSMGSLIGIPYVATEPRIKVAALGLCGVAGSTPSRSSVGGLLVNRAPLVRCPVIYIIQWNDERFTRDGCLALFDLLGTRDKRLLSFLGAHGEMPEEGRKSGRQFIAERLKA
;
A
#
# COMPACT_ATOMS: atom_id res chain seq x y z
N MET A 1 -6.02 2.00 -24.15
CA MET A 1 -5.33 1.41 -22.99
C MET A 1 -4.33 2.43 -22.49
N ALA A 2 -4.18 2.59 -21.19
CA ALA A 2 -3.18 3.50 -20.64
C ALA A 2 -1.81 2.81 -20.74
N GLU A 3 -0.83 3.50 -21.30
CA GLU A 3 0.50 2.98 -21.55
C GLU A 3 1.45 3.40 -20.41
N ILE A 4 2.26 2.46 -19.92
CA ILE A 4 3.33 2.77 -18.98
C ILE A 4 4.47 3.42 -19.74
N ARG A 5 4.76 4.67 -19.40
CA ARG A 5 5.95 5.38 -19.89
C ARG A 5 7.07 5.32 -18.87
N TRP A 6 8.09 4.54 -19.15
CA TRP A 6 9.26 4.42 -18.30
C TRP A 6 10.13 5.68 -18.38
N ARG A 7 10.58 6.16 -17.24
CA ARG A 7 11.53 7.29 -17.13
C ARG A 7 12.97 6.75 -17.13
N GLY A 8 13.57 6.68 -18.31
CA GLY A 8 14.95 6.20 -18.47
C GLY A 8 15.15 4.70 -18.21
N GLU A 9 16.41 4.30 -18.11
CA GLU A 9 16.82 2.89 -17.89
C GLU A 9 16.73 2.46 -16.42
N GLY A 10 16.59 3.42 -15.50
CA GLY A 10 16.64 3.19 -14.07
C GLY A 10 18.05 2.99 -13.53
N SER A 11 18.15 2.77 -12.23
CA SER A 11 19.40 2.48 -11.52
C SER A 11 19.42 1.05 -11.01
N VAL A 12 20.63 0.50 -10.82
CA VAL A 12 20.84 -0.79 -10.16
C VAL A 12 21.74 -0.58 -8.96
N ASP A 13 21.27 -1.03 -7.80
CA ASP A 13 22.03 -0.96 -6.56
C ASP A 13 21.73 -2.19 -5.69
N GLY A 14 22.80 -2.88 -5.26
CA GLY A 14 22.72 -4.04 -4.39
C GLY A 14 21.81 -5.18 -4.90
N GLY A 15 21.81 -5.43 -6.24
CA GLY A 15 21.01 -6.50 -6.87
C GLY A 15 19.54 -6.11 -7.14
N VAL A 16 19.17 -4.86 -6.86
CA VAL A 16 17.83 -4.33 -7.12
C VAL A 16 17.90 -3.30 -8.24
N ARG A 17 17.10 -3.48 -9.28
CA ARG A 17 16.81 -2.46 -10.29
C ARG A 17 15.64 -1.60 -9.80
N GLU A 18 15.84 -0.29 -9.78
CA GLU A 18 14.81 0.70 -9.52
C GLU A 18 14.55 1.50 -10.79
N ARG A 19 13.29 1.59 -11.20
CA ARG A 19 12.90 2.31 -12.41
C ARG A 19 11.61 3.08 -12.20
N GLU A 20 11.65 4.38 -12.48
CA GLU A 20 10.46 5.23 -12.42
C GLU A 20 9.62 5.12 -13.69
N PHE A 21 8.32 5.39 -13.53
CA PHE A 21 7.37 5.40 -14.64
C PHE A 21 6.28 6.46 -14.44
N GLU A 22 5.58 6.72 -15.53
CA GLU A 22 4.35 7.51 -15.57
C GLU A 22 3.25 6.74 -16.29
N ILE A 23 2.01 6.96 -15.87
CA ILE A 23 0.82 6.53 -16.60
C ILE A 23 -0.08 7.74 -16.79
N THR A 24 -0.45 8.00 -18.06
CA THR A 24 -1.47 9.00 -18.43
C THR A 24 -2.75 8.28 -18.81
N GLY A 25 -3.91 8.83 -18.45
CA GLY A 25 -5.20 8.21 -18.77
C GLY A 25 -6.16 8.13 -17.58
N GLY A 26 -5.70 8.50 -16.39
CA GLY A 26 -6.52 8.76 -15.22
C GLY A 26 -7.02 10.21 -15.15
N ARG A 27 -7.35 10.69 -13.95
CA ARG A 27 -7.73 12.09 -13.70
C ARG A 27 -6.53 13.03 -13.87
N ASP A 28 -5.34 12.55 -13.56
CA ASP A 28 -4.06 13.23 -13.72
C ASP A 28 -2.96 12.20 -14.05
N THR A 29 -1.71 12.65 -14.20
CA THR A 29 -0.58 11.75 -14.43
C THR A 29 -0.23 11.01 -13.14
N ILE A 30 -0.27 9.69 -13.18
CA ILE A 30 0.18 8.83 -12.09
C ILE A 30 1.69 8.65 -12.22
N THR A 31 2.43 9.00 -11.17
CA THR A 31 3.87 8.80 -11.08
C THR A 31 4.19 7.62 -10.18
N GLY A 32 5.06 6.73 -10.62
CA GLY A 32 5.38 5.51 -9.91
C GLY A 32 6.84 5.11 -9.97
N VAL A 33 7.19 4.11 -9.17
CA VAL A 33 8.49 3.45 -9.15
C VAL A 33 8.31 1.96 -9.00
N MET A 34 9.11 1.19 -9.71
CA MET A 34 9.14 -0.28 -9.63
C MET A 34 10.53 -0.74 -9.18
N TRP A 35 10.56 -1.67 -8.25
CA TRP A 35 11.74 -2.43 -7.83
C TRP A 35 11.63 -3.85 -8.37
N SER A 36 12.70 -4.35 -8.96
CA SER A 36 12.79 -5.70 -9.51
C SER A 36 14.19 -6.27 -9.30
N PRO A 37 14.38 -7.60 -9.38
CA PRO A 37 15.71 -8.19 -9.45
C PRO A 37 16.52 -7.59 -10.60
N GLU A 38 17.82 -7.35 -10.38
CA GLU A 38 18.74 -6.84 -11.41
C GLU A 38 18.71 -7.68 -12.69
N GLY A 39 18.61 -9.01 -12.55
CA GLY A 39 18.57 -9.97 -13.65
C GLY A 39 17.26 -9.96 -14.47
N GLY A 40 16.30 -9.09 -14.12
CA GLY A 40 15.02 -8.97 -14.81
C GLY A 40 13.87 -9.66 -14.08
N ILE A 41 12.69 -9.61 -14.71
CA ILE A 41 11.43 -10.16 -14.17
C ILE A 41 11.07 -11.40 -14.98
N PRO A 42 11.11 -12.61 -14.41
CA PRO A 42 10.61 -13.80 -15.06
C PRO A 42 9.11 -13.67 -15.40
N SER A 43 8.67 -14.20 -16.52
CA SER A 43 7.24 -14.22 -16.88
C SER A 43 6.43 -14.98 -15.81
N GLY A 44 5.25 -14.45 -15.48
CA GLY A 44 4.40 -15.01 -14.43
C GLY A 44 4.90 -14.74 -13.00
N SER A 45 5.78 -13.73 -12.81
CA SER A 45 6.23 -13.32 -11.48
C SER A 45 5.07 -12.81 -10.62
N PRO A 46 5.12 -13.00 -9.28
CA PRO A 46 4.23 -12.27 -8.38
C PRO A 46 4.54 -10.78 -8.40
N LEU A 47 3.59 -9.97 -7.93
CA LEU A 47 3.73 -8.51 -7.80
C LEU A 47 3.21 -8.04 -6.46
N VAL A 48 3.89 -7.07 -5.83
CA VAL A 48 3.37 -6.40 -4.62
C VAL A 48 3.20 -4.91 -4.87
N LEU A 49 1.98 -4.42 -4.63
CA LEU A 49 1.66 -3.00 -4.61
C LEU A 49 1.99 -2.42 -3.23
N VAL A 50 2.72 -1.31 -3.17
CA VAL A 50 3.20 -0.71 -1.92
C VAL A 50 2.65 0.70 -1.74
N GLY A 51 1.69 0.86 -0.83
CA GLY A 51 1.10 2.14 -0.48
C GLY A 51 1.91 2.90 0.57
N HIS A 52 2.18 4.19 0.33
CA HIS A 52 2.91 5.05 1.27
C HIS A 52 2.04 5.65 2.38
N GLY A 53 2.66 6.14 3.45
CA GLY A 53 2.00 6.88 4.53
C GLY A 53 1.70 8.34 4.16
N GLY A 54 0.81 9.00 4.93
CA GLY A 54 0.29 10.33 4.66
C GLY A 54 1.30 11.49 4.68
N GLY A 55 2.51 11.28 5.13
CA GLY A 55 3.61 12.26 5.05
C GLY A 55 4.66 11.89 4.02
N GLY A 56 4.41 10.88 3.19
CA GLY A 56 5.37 10.30 2.27
C GLY A 56 4.96 10.43 0.80
N ASN A 57 5.69 9.68 -0.01
CA ASN A 57 5.51 9.55 -1.45
C ASN A 57 6.01 8.16 -1.88
N LYS A 58 6.01 7.87 -3.17
CA LYS A 58 6.46 6.60 -3.75
C LYS A 58 7.90 6.19 -3.38
N THR A 59 8.76 7.15 -3.03
CA THR A 59 10.17 6.92 -2.65
C THR A 59 10.47 7.20 -1.17
N ALA A 60 9.43 7.33 -0.33
CA ALA A 60 9.63 7.49 1.11
C ALA A 60 10.41 6.29 1.70
N ALA A 61 11.25 6.52 2.71
CA ALA A 61 12.17 5.52 3.26
C ALA A 61 11.48 4.19 3.64
N THR A 62 10.25 4.24 4.17
CA THR A 62 9.47 3.05 4.53
C THR A 62 8.99 2.28 3.30
N VAL A 63 8.70 2.98 2.20
CA VAL A 63 8.29 2.39 0.91
C VAL A 63 9.49 1.75 0.24
N LEU A 64 10.63 2.47 0.17
CA LEU A 64 11.92 1.95 -0.32
C LEU A 64 12.33 0.68 0.43
N SER A 65 12.30 0.70 1.77
CA SER A 65 12.62 -0.47 2.60
C SER A 65 11.71 -1.65 2.28
N THR A 66 10.41 -1.41 2.07
CA THR A 66 9.45 -2.48 1.74
C THR A 66 9.68 -3.01 0.32
N GLY A 67 9.77 -2.14 -0.68
CA GLY A 67 9.93 -2.55 -2.08
C GLY A 67 11.26 -3.27 -2.33
N ARG A 68 12.37 -2.68 -1.87
CA ARG A 68 13.70 -3.31 -1.99
C ARG A 68 13.78 -4.60 -1.16
N GLY A 69 13.18 -4.63 0.04
CA GLY A 69 13.16 -5.82 0.89
C GLY A 69 12.41 -6.99 0.25
N LEU A 70 11.29 -6.75 -0.44
CA LEU A 70 10.56 -7.78 -1.19
C LEU A 70 11.43 -8.39 -2.29
N VAL A 71 12.20 -7.57 -2.99
CA VAL A 71 13.12 -8.05 -4.03
C VAL A 71 14.27 -8.83 -3.41
N LEU A 72 14.97 -8.28 -2.43
CA LEU A 72 16.19 -8.86 -1.86
C LEU A 72 15.93 -10.14 -1.05
N GLU A 73 14.87 -10.14 -0.25
CA GLU A 73 14.55 -11.25 0.65
C GLU A 73 13.76 -12.37 -0.06
N HIS A 74 12.98 -12.00 -1.09
CA HIS A 74 12.01 -12.92 -1.68
C HIS A 74 12.04 -13.01 -3.20
N GLY A 75 12.78 -12.15 -3.91
CA GLY A 75 12.80 -12.09 -5.38
C GLY A 75 11.48 -11.58 -5.97
N ILE A 76 10.64 -10.91 -5.18
CA ILE A 76 9.31 -10.44 -5.60
C ILE A 76 9.40 -8.98 -6.04
N PRO A 77 9.08 -8.65 -7.30
CA PRO A 77 8.95 -7.28 -7.75
C PRO A 77 7.88 -6.51 -6.96
N ALA A 78 8.14 -5.22 -6.75
CA ALA A 78 7.23 -4.34 -6.04
C ALA A 78 7.06 -3.02 -6.79
N VAL A 79 5.90 -2.39 -6.65
CA VAL A 79 5.59 -1.10 -7.26
C VAL A 79 4.94 -0.17 -6.25
N ALA A 80 5.32 1.11 -6.29
CA ALA A 80 4.66 2.16 -5.54
C ALA A 80 4.31 3.33 -6.46
N ILE A 81 3.24 4.04 -6.12
CA ILE A 81 2.83 5.28 -6.80
C ILE A 81 2.67 6.41 -5.79
N ASP A 82 2.74 7.64 -6.27
CA ASP A 82 2.31 8.79 -5.50
C ASP A 82 0.78 8.80 -5.43
N ALA A 83 0.22 8.81 -4.22
CA ALA A 83 -1.22 8.97 -4.03
C ALA A 83 -1.68 10.37 -4.48
N PRO A 84 -2.97 10.59 -4.80
CA PRO A 84 -3.49 11.90 -5.13
C PRO A 84 -3.08 12.95 -4.09
N GLY A 85 -2.56 14.10 -4.55
CA GLY A 85 -2.06 15.19 -3.71
C GLY A 85 -0.70 14.96 -3.05
N HIS A 86 -0.01 13.85 -3.30
CA HIS A 86 1.29 13.53 -2.70
C HIS A 86 2.40 13.47 -3.74
N GLY A 87 3.65 13.56 -3.27
CA GLY A 87 4.83 13.46 -4.11
C GLY A 87 4.78 14.43 -5.31
N GLU A 88 5.00 13.93 -6.51
CA GLU A 88 4.95 14.71 -7.75
C GLU A 88 3.51 15.11 -8.17
N ARG A 89 2.48 14.61 -7.47
CA ARG A 89 1.06 14.88 -7.74
C ARG A 89 0.46 15.94 -6.80
N GLY A 90 1.28 16.82 -6.21
CA GLY A 90 0.80 17.94 -5.39
C GLY A 90 1.65 18.26 -4.18
N GLY A 91 2.38 17.31 -3.63
CA GLY A 91 3.35 17.54 -2.56
C GLY A 91 2.74 18.03 -1.24
N VAL A 92 1.48 17.71 -0.96
CA VAL A 92 0.77 18.14 0.26
C VAL A 92 1.47 17.59 1.50
N PRO A 93 1.92 18.46 2.44
CA PRO A 93 2.58 17.98 3.65
C PRO A 93 1.63 17.17 4.52
N GLY A 94 2.08 16.04 5.00
CA GLY A 94 1.29 15.22 5.92
C GLY A 94 0.88 16.01 7.18
N ARG A 95 -0.35 15.86 7.61
CA ARG A 95 -0.99 16.54 8.75
C ARG A 95 -1.24 18.04 8.57
N SER A 96 -0.98 18.61 7.42
CA SER A 96 -1.36 19.99 7.14
C SER A 96 -2.89 20.14 7.01
N PRO A 97 -3.44 21.35 7.10
CA PRO A 97 -4.85 21.58 6.80
C PRO A 97 -5.25 21.05 5.42
N GLU A 98 -4.37 21.20 4.41
CA GLU A 98 -4.57 20.72 3.04
C GLU A 98 -4.63 19.18 3.00
N TYR A 99 -3.80 18.48 3.80
CA TYR A 99 -3.88 17.03 3.94
C TYR A 99 -5.25 16.58 4.47
N TYR A 100 -5.73 17.23 5.54
CA TYR A 100 -7.05 16.90 6.08
C TYR A 100 -8.18 17.28 5.13
N ALA A 101 -8.00 18.31 4.31
CA ALA A 101 -8.97 18.67 3.25
C ALA A 101 -9.09 17.57 2.20
N LEU A 102 -7.99 16.88 1.82
CA LEU A 102 -8.05 15.71 0.93
C LEU A 102 -8.90 14.58 1.49
N TRP A 103 -8.94 14.44 2.82
CA TRP A 103 -9.65 13.39 3.54
C TRP A 103 -11.00 13.84 4.10
N ALA A 104 -11.46 15.06 3.80
CA ALA A 104 -12.77 15.56 4.22
C ALA A 104 -13.89 14.64 3.72
N ASP A 105 -13.76 14.14 2.49
CA ASP A 105 -14.55 13.05 1.93
C ASP A 105 -13.60 11.87 1.63
N ALA A 106 -13.53 10.92 2.57
CA ALA A 106 -12.64 9.78 2.46
C ALA A 106 -13.06 8.82 1.33
N GLU A 107 -14.33 8.77 0.96
CA GLU A 107 -14.82 7.94 -0.15
C GLU A 107 -14.32 8.49 -1.48
N ILE A 108 -14.44 9.78 -1.73
CA ILE A 108 -13.90 10.43 -2.94
C ILE A 108 -12.38 10.23 -3.04
N MET A 109 -11.66 10.44 -1.92
CA MET A 109 -10.20 10.29 -1.91
C MET A 109 -9.78 8.84 -2.21
N THR A 110 -10.44 7.88 -1.59
CA THR A 110 -10.10 6.45 -1.79
C THR A 110 -10.56 5.95 -3.15
N ASP A 111 -11.69 6.39 -3.68
CA ASP A 111 -12.14 6.03 -5.04
C ASP A 111 -11.16 6.54 -6.10
N HIS A 112 -10.63 7.77 -5.93
CA HIS A 112 -9.60 8.28 -6.83
C HIS A 112 -8.32 7.43 -6.74
N ALA A 113 -7.80 7.20 -5.53
CA ALA A 113 -6.59 6.40 -5.33
C ALA A 113 -6.76 4.96 -5.83
N ASN A 114 -7.93 4.34 -5.63
CA ASN A 114 -8.22 2.98 -6.05
C ASN A 114 -8.34 2.86 -7.58
N ALA A 115 -8.91 3.87 -8.25
CA ALA A 115 -8.92 3.94 -9.71
C ALA A 115 -7.50 4.00 -10.28
N ASP A 116 -6.62 4.80 -9.67
CA ASP A 116 -5.21 4.88 -10.04
C ASP A 116 -4.49 3.54 -9.87
N TRP A 117 -4.66 2.88 -8.71
CA TRP A 117 -4.07 1.57 -8.46
C TRP A 117 -4.58 0.50 -9.42
N SER A 118 -5.87 0.50 -9.75
CA SER A 118 -6.45 -0.44 -10.72
C SER A 118 -5.89 -0.22 -12.12
N LEU A 119 -5.67 1.04 -12.50
CA LEU A 119 -5.06 1.40 -13.78
C LEU A 119 -3.60 0.92 -13.84
N VAL A 120 -2.81 1.20 -12.80
CA VAL A 120 -1.42 0.75 -12.69
C VAL A 120 -1.32 -0.77 -12.72
N LEU A 121 -2.13 -1.46 -11.91
CA LEU A 121 -2.14 -2.93 -11.88
C LEU A 121 -2.49 -3.52 -13.24
N THR A 122 -3.53 -3.00 -13.89
CA THR A 122 -3.94 -3.47 -15.22
C THR A 122 -2.83 -3.27 -16.24
N SER A 123 -2.25 -2.07 -16.30
CA SER A 123 -1.14 -1.79 -17.24
C SER A 123 0.09 -2.66 -16.99
N LEU A 124 0.40 -2.98 -15.72
CA LEU A 124 1.51 -3.89 -15.39
C LEU A 124 1.21 -5.33 -15.79
N LEU A 125 -0.01 -5.82 -15.57
CA LEU A 125 -0.41 -7.18 -16.00
C LEU A 125 -0.41 -7.33 -17.53
N GLU A 126 -0.77 -6.29 -18.27
CA GLU A 126 -0.72 -6.28 -19.75
C GLU A 126 0.70 -6.43 -20.32
N THR A 127 1.75 -6.18 -19.53
CA THR A 127 3.13 -6.45 -19.94
C THR A 127 3.45 -7.95 -20.11
N GLY A 128 2.65 -8.83 -19.52
CA GLY A 128 2.91 -10.27 -19.47
C GLY A 128 4.00 -10.69 -18.47
N TRP A 129 4.52 -9.77 -17.69
CA TRP A 129 5.54 -10.08 -16.67
C TRP A 129 4.95 -10.71 -15.42
N PHE A 130 3.71 -10.37 -15.07
CA PHE A 130 3.11 -10.70 -13.79
C PHE A 130 1.91 -11.63 -13.93
N ASP A 131 1.71 -12.45 -12.88
CA ASP A 131 0.56 -13.33 -12.74
C ASP A 131 -0.56 -12.61 -11.95
N ALA A 132 -1.73 -12.47 -12.55
CA ALA A 132 -2.89 -11.82 -11.92
C ALA A 132 -3.39 -12.56 -10.66
N GLU A 133 -3.08 -13.86 -10.53
CA GLU A 133 -3.42 -14.65 -9.34
C GLU A 133 -2.37 -14.55 -8.23
N ARG A 134 -1.30 -13.77 -8.43
CA ARG A 134 -0.18 -13.65 -7.49
C ARG A 134 0.15 -12.19 -7.18
N VAL A 135 -0.87 -11.39 -6.86
CA VAL A 135 -0.73 -9.97 -6.51
C VAL A 135 -0.98 -9.75 -5.02
N GLY A 136 -0.09 -9.01 -4.35
CA GLY A 136 -0.22 -8.62 -2.95
C GLY A 136 -0.29 -7.11 -2.75
N TRP A 137 -0.78 -6.71 -1.58
CA TRP A 137 -0.80 -5.33 -1.11
C TRP A 137 0.04 -5.19 0.16
N SER A 138 0.85 -4.14 0.24
CA SER A 138 1.54 -3.72 1.47
C SER A 138 1.35 -2.23 1.69
N GLY A 139 0.68 -1.82 2.76
CA GLY A 139 0.48 -0.41 3.04
C GLY A 139 0.12 -0.17 4.50
N TYR A 140 0.76 0.82 5.13
CA TYR A 140 0.56 1.18 6.53
C TYR A 140 0.10 2.62 6.67
N SER A 141 -0.64 2.94 7.73
CA SER A 141 -1.20 4.28 7.95
C SER A 141 -2.10 4.67 6.76
N MET A 142 -1.82 5.76 6.07
CA MET A 142 -2.56 6.13 4.86
C MET A 142 -2.57 5.01 3.81
N GLY A 143 -1.48 4.26 3.67
CA GLY A 143 -1.43 3.08 2.80
C GLY A 143 -2.44 1.99 3.20
N SER A 144 -2.88 1.92 4.48
CA SER A 144 -4.00 1.08 4.90
C SER A 144 -5.35 1.76 4.71
N LEU A 145 -5.44 3.09 4.88
CA LEU A 145 -6.69 3.84 4.65
C LEU A 145 -7.14 3.73 3.19
N ILE A 146 -6.20 3.73 2.25
CA ILE A 146 -6.43 3.47 0.82
C ILE A 146 -6.55 1.96 0.57
N GLY A 147 -5.68 1.16 1.20
CA GLY A 147 -5.54 -0.27 0.94
C GLY A 147 -6.76 -1.09 1.34
N ILE A 148 -7.41 -0.79 2.48
CA ILE A 148 -8.58 -1.56 2.93
C ILE A 148 -9.74 -1.46 1.92
N PRO A 149 -10.17 -0.26 1.47
CA PRO A 149 -11.18 -0.14 0.41
C PRO A 149 -10.73 -0.80 -0.90
N TYR A 150 -9.45 -0.66 -1.28
CA TYR A 150 -8.93 -1.27 -2.51
C TYR A 150 -8.96 -2.80 -2.45
N VAL A 151 -8.37 -3.39 -1.42
CA VAL A 151 -8.34 -4.85 -1.21
C VAL A 151 -9.76 -5.45 -1.09
N ALA A 152 -10.72 -4.67 -0.57
CA ALA A 152 -12.11 -5.09 -0.46
C ALA A 152 -12.82 -5.21 -1.82
N THR A 153 -12.36 -4.49 -2.85
CA THR A 153 -13.03 -4.38 -4.15
C THR A 153 -12.21 -4.91 -5.32
N GLU A 154 -10.89 -5.11 -5.13
CA GLU A 154 -9.98 -5.59 -6.18
C GLU A 154 -9.71 -7.11 -6.02
N PRO A 155 -10.35 -7.98 -6.79
CA PRO A 155 -10.26 -9.43 -6.61
C PRO A 155 -8.89 -10.02 -6.96
N ARG A 156 -8.06 -9.27 -7.69
CA ARG A 156 -6.69 -9.68 -8.02
C ARG A 156 -5.74 -9.60 -6.84
N ILE A 157 -6.10 -8.88 -5.75
CA ILE A 157 -5.30 -8.86 -4.51
C ILE A 157 -5.56 -10.13 -3.72
N LYS A 158 -4.54 -10.97 -3.60
CA LYS A 158 -4.62 -12.29 -2.95
C LYS A 158 -4.12 -12.33 -1.51
N VAL A 159 -3.41 -11.29 -1.08
CA VAL A 159 -2.87 -11.18 0.29
C VAL A 159 -2.59 -9.71 0.62
N ALA A 160 -2.73 -9.32 1.88
CA ALA A 160 -2.42 -7.95 2.29
C ALA A 160 -1.65 -7.87 3.62
N ALA A 161 -0.69 -6.93 3.67
CA ALA A 161 -0.08 -6.44 4.90
C ALA A 161 -0.60 -5.02 5.16
N LEU A 162 -1.35 -4.86 6.23
CA LEU A 162 -2.06 -3.64 6.62
C LEU A 162 -1.72 -3.26 8.07
N GLY A 163 -2.06 -2.07 8.48
CA GLY A 163 -1.91 -1.67 9.88
C GLY A 163 -1.69 -0.18 10.07
N LEU A 164 -1.33 0.22 11.30
CA LEU A 164 -1.18 1.62 11.70
C LEU A 164 -2.42 2.45 11.34
N CYS A 165 -3.60 1.87 11.46
CA CYS A 165 -4.88 2.54 11.25
C CYS A 165 -5.96 1.91 12.14
N GLY A 166 -7.07 2.61 12.31
CA GLY A 166 -8.19 2.18 13.16
C GLY A 166 -9.42 3.01 12.90
N VAL A 167 -10.57 2.56 13.40
CA VAL A 167 -11.86 3.24 13.25
C VAL A 167 -12.04 4.42 14.20
N ALA A 168 -11.16 4.58 15.20
CA ALA A 168 -11.21 5.64 16.19
C ALA A 168 -9.83 6.22 16.47
N GLY A 169 -9.77 7.50 16.86
CA GLY A 169 -8.55 8.26 17.17
C GLY A 169 -8.58 9.67 16.59
N SER A 170 -7.45 10.37 16.66
CA SER A 170 -7.34 11.75 16.19
C SER A 170 -7.47 11.90 14.67
N THR A 171 -7.09 10.89 13.88
CA THR A 171 -7.25 10.89 12.41
C THR A 171 -8.70 10.65 12.00
N PRO A 172 -9.39 9.59 12.46
CA PRO A 172 -10.82 9.39 12.16
C PRO A 172 -11.72 10.53 12.64
N SER A 173 -11.39 11.20 13.75
CA SER A 173 -12.20 12.32 14.26
C SER A 173 -12.12 13.60 13.40
N ARG A 174 -11.16 13.69 12.48
CA ARG A 174 -10.94 14.84 11.58
C ARG A 174 -11.31 14.55 10.12
N SER A 175 -11.91 13.39 9.84
CA SER A 175 -12.23 12.94 8.50
C SER A 175 -13.36 11.91 8.53
N SER A 176 -13.95 11.59 7.39
CA SER A 176 -14.96 10.53 7.28
C SER A 176 -14.40 9.11 7.22
N VAL A 177 -13.07 8.96 7.35
CA VAL A 177 -12.37 7.67 7.13
C VAL A 177 -12.81 6.56 8.09
N GLY A 178 -13.16 6.88 9.33
CA GLY A 178 -13.64 5.88 10.30
C GLY A 178 -14.87 5.12 9.81
N GLY A 179 -15.87 5.85 9.30
CA GLY A 179 -17.10 5.27 8.72
C GLY A 179 -16.80 4.45 7.46
N LEU A 180 -15.93 4.96 6.58
CA LEU A 180 -15.49 4.23 5.39
C LEU A 180 -14.87 2.88 5.76
N LEU A 181 -13.95 2.85 6.74
CA LEU A 181 -13.29 1.61 7.16
C LEU A 181 -14.27 0.61 7.77
N VAL A 182 -15.24 1.07 8.59
CA VAL A 182 -16.32 0.21 9.14
C VAL A 182 -17.10 -0.47 8.02
N ASN A 183 -17.39 0.24 6.93
CA ASN A 183 -18.15 -0.29 5.80
C ASN A 183 -17.33 -1.20 4.88
N ARG A 184 -16.02 -0.94 4.72
CA ARG A 184 -15.17 -1.64 3.75
C ARG A 184 -14.42 -2.84 4.33
N ALA A 185 -13.98 -2.78 5.58
CA ALA A 185 -13.23 -3.87 6.21
C ALA A 185 -13.96 -5.22 6.21
N PRO A 186 -15.29 -5.29 6.43
CA PRO A 186 -16.03 -6.57 6.34
C PRO A 186 -16.01 -7.22 4.95
N LEU A 187 -15.64 -6.49 3.91
CA LEU A 187 -15.59 -7.00 2.53
C LEU A 187 -14.20 -7.57 2.16
N VAL A 188 -13.18 -7.35 2.96
CA VAL A 188 -11.84 -7.92 2.76
C VAL A 188 -11.91 -9.44 2.94
N ARG A 189 -11.49 -10.20 1.91
CA ARG A 189 -11.57 -11.67 1.88
C ARG A 189 -10.22 -12.38 1.85
N CYS A 190 -9.17 -11.72 1.33
CA CYS A 190 -7.84 -12.31 1.26
C CYS A 190 -7.19 -12.41 2.65
N PRO A 191 -6.18 -13.27 2.83
CA PRO A 191 -5.35 -13.31 4.02
C PRO A 191 -4.75 -11.95 4.38
N VAL A 192 -4.77 -11.58 5.67
CA VAL A 192 -4.26 -10.29 6.15
C VAL A 192 -3.32 -10.49 7.33
N ILE A 193 -2.14 -9.85 7.28
CA ILE A 193 -1.38 -9.51 8.47
C ILE A 193 -1.66 -8.04 8.84
N TYR A 194 -2.07 -7.80 10.08
CA TYR A 194 -2.43 -6.49 10.58
C TYR A 194 -1.49 -6.07 11.70
N ILE A 195 -0.80 -4.94 11.52
CA ILE A 195 0.27 -4.50 12.43
C ILE A 195 -0.15 -3.23 13.15
N ILE A 196 -0.05 -3.20 14.47
CA ILE A 196 -0.40 -2.03 15.28
C ILE A 196 0.76 -1.60 16.17
N GLN A 197 0.79 -0.31 16.49
CA GLN A 197 1.60 0.24 17.57
C GLN A 197 0.73 0.44 18.81
N TRP A 198 1.23 -0.03 19.95
CA TRP A 198 0.46 -0.07 21.20
C TRP A 198 0.14 1.30 21.76
N ASN A 199 1.03 2.28 21.53
CA ASN A 199 0.91 3.66 21.98
C ASN A 199 0.70 4.64 20.81
N ASP A 200 -0.01 4.19 19.76
CA ASP A 200 -0.31 5.02 18.60
C ASP A 200 -1.14 6.24 19.02
N GLU A 201 -0.61 7.44 18.77
CA GLU A 201 -1.25 8.71 19.12
C GLU A 201 -2.28 9.19 18.08
N ARG A 202 -2.40 8.48 16.95
CA ARG A 202 -3.32 8.82 15.86
C ARG A 202 -4.55 7.94 15.81
N PHE A 203 -4.37 6.68 16.12
CA PHE A 203 -5.43 5.69 16.15
C PHE A 203 -5.43 5.02 17.54
N THR A 204 -6.56 5.09 18.23
CA THR A 204 -6.64 4.45 19.53
C THR A 204 -6.45 2.94 19.39
N ARG A 205 -5.85 2.31 20.39
CA ARG A 205 -5.69 0.85 20.44
C ARG A 205 -7.01 0.13 20.21
N ASP A 206 -8.07 0.55 20.90
CA ASP A 206 -9.39 -0.04 20.77
C ASP A 206 -9.95 0.14 19.35
N GLY A 207 -9.68 1.30 18.72
CA GLY A 207 -10.04 1.55 17.32
C GLY A 207 -9.28 0.66 16.33
N CYS A 208 -8.00 0.36 16.61
CA CYS A 208 -7.21 -0.57 15.80
C CYS A 208 -7.70 -2.02 15.96
N LEU A 209 -7.98 -2.46 17.19
CA LEU A 209 -8.51 -3.79 17.47
C LEU A 209 -9.91 -3.97 16.88
N ALA A 210 -10.77 -2.98 17.02
CA ALA A 210 -12.11 -3.00 16.40
C ALA A 210 -12.03 -3.11 14.87
N LEU A 211 -11.08 -2.41 14.22
CA LEU A 211 -10.87 -2.56 12.77
C LEU A 211 -10.37 -3.96 12.40
N PHE A 212 -9.43 -4.51 13.18
CA PHE A 212 -8.97 -5.89 12.98
C PHE A 212 -10.12 -6.89 13.07
N ASP A 213 -11.00 -6.73 14.06
CA ASP A 213 -12.17 -7.62 14.24
C ASP A 213 -13.14 -7.52 13.05
N LEU A 214 -13.31 -6.33 12.49
CA LEU A 214 -14.19 -6.08 11.33
C LEU A 214 -13.66 -6.71 10.02
N LEU A 215 -12.36 -7.00 9.87
CA LEU A 215 -11.84 -7.62 8.65
C LEU A 215 -12.55 -8.94 8.37
N GLY A 216 -13.19 -9.04 7.21
CA GLY A 216 -14.09 -10.14 6.84
C GLY A 216 -13.40 -11.48 6.54
N THR A 217 -12.08 -11.50 6.45
CA THR A 217 -11.29 -12.73 6.31
C THR A 217 -11.13 -13.47 7.63
N ARG A 218 -11.06 -14.81 7.60
CA ARG A 218 -10.70 -15.63 8.75
C ARG A 218 -9.20 -15.89 8.86
N ASP A 219 -8.44 -15.82 7.74
CA ASP A 219 -6.98 -15.90 7.75
C ASP A 219 -6.40 -14.51 8.02
N LYS A 220 -6.45 -14.11 9.29
CA LYS A 220 -5.89 -12.83 9.73
C LYS A 220 -4.99 -13.01 10.95
N ARG A 221 -3.86 -12.30 10.95
CA ARG A 221 -2.87 -12.28 12.03
C ARG A 221 -2.72 -10.87 12.55
N LEU A 222 -2.66 -10.70 13.86
CA LEU A 222 -2.37 -9.44 14.52
C LEU A 222 -0.95 -9.47 15.07
N LEU A 223 -0.14 -8.46 14.73
CA LEU A 223 1.12 -8.17 15.40
C LEU A 223 1.05 -6.82 16.08
N SER A 224 1.60 -6.73 17.29
CA SER A 224 1.64 -5.50 18.05
C SER A 224 3.05 -5.22 18.54
N PHE A 225 3.51 -3.98 18.36
CA PHE A 225 4.78 -3.49 18.88
C PHE A 225 4.52 -2.33 19.85
N LEU A 226 5.40 -2.16 20.82
CA LEU A 226 5.40 -0.97 21.68
C LEU A 226 5.93 0.21 20.86
N GLY A 227 5.33 1.39 21.03
CA GLY A 227 5.80 2.62 20.38
C GLY A 227 4.67 3.49 19.85
N ALA A 228 5.04 4.69 19.42
CA ALA A 228 4.15 5.65 18.76
C ALA A 228 3.92 5.29 17.28
N HIS A 229 3.00 5.99 16.62
CA HIS A 229 2.59 5.73 15.23
C HIS A 229 3.75 5.57 14.24
N GLY A 230 4.76 6.43 14.34
CA GLY A 230 5.91 6.44 13.42
C GLY A 230 7.03 5.44 13.76
N GLU A 231 6.92 4.71 14.86
CA GLU A 231 8.00 3.90 15.44
C GLU A 231 7.89 2.40 15.13
N MET A 232 7.13 2.03 14.08
CA MET A 232 7.07 0.63 13.67
C MET A 232 8.48 0.09 13.36
N PRO A 233 8.94 -0.95 14.09
CA PRO A 233 10.28 -1.49 13.88
C PRO A 233 10.40 -2.21 12.52
N GLU A 234 11.63 -2.40 12.06
CA GLU A 234 11.89 -3.15 10.82
C GLU A 234 11.37 -4.59 10.89
N GLU A 235 11.38 -5.20 12.08
CA GLU A 235 10.77 -6.52 12.32
C GLU A 235 9.30 -6.57 11.89
N GLY A 236 8.52 -5.51 12.17
CA GLY A 236 7.13 -5.42 11.74
C GLY A 236 7.00 -5.40 10.22
N ARG A 237 7.81 -4.58 9.53
CA ARG A 237 7.83 -4.53 8.07
C ARG A 237 8.28 -5.85 7.46
N LYS A 238 9.33 -6.46 8.02
CA LYS A 238 9.82 -7.77 7.60
C LYS A 238 8.75 -8.85 7.75
N SER A 239 8.02 -8.87 8.87
CA SER A 239 6.90 -9.80 9.09
C SER A 239 5.81 -9.62 8.02
N GLY A 240 5.51 -8.37 7.62
CA GLY A 240 4.59 -8.08 6.53
C GLY A 240 5.07 -8.64 5.18
N ARG A 241 6.34 -8.40 4.83
CA ARG A 241 6.96 -8.93 3.59
C ARG A 241 6.95 -10.45 3.56
N GLN A 242 7.36 -11.08 4.65
CA GLN A 242 7.37 -12.53 4.82
C GLN A 242 5.96 -13.12 4.62
N PHE A 243 4.96 -12.55 5.31
CA PHE A 243 3.58 -13.01 5.23
C PHE A 243 3.02 -12.96 3.80
N ILE A 244 3.32 -11.87 3.06
CA ILE A 244 2.95 -11.73 1.65
C ILE A 244 3.67 -12.77 0.81
N ALA A 245 5.00 -12.89 0.96
CA ALA A 245 5.81 -13.79 0.15
C ALA A 245 5.42 -15.26 0.30
N GLU A 246 5.11 -15.70 1.51
CA GLU A 246 4.65 -17.07 1.79
C GLU A 246 3.39 -17.43 1.01
N ARG A 247 2.46 -16.46 0.84
CA ARG A 247 1.17 -16.69 0.17
C ARG A 247 1.20 -16.48 -1.34
N LEU A 248 2.14 -15.70 -1.85
CA LEU A 248 2.30 -15.52 -3.28
C LEU A 248 3.19 -16.58 -3.93
N LYS A 249 3.92 -17.37 -3.13
CA LYS A 249 4.77 -18.48 -3.60
C LYS A 249 4.08 -19.83 -3.51
N ALA A 250 2.98 -19.91 -2.77
CA ALA A 250 2.16 -21.11 -2.66
C ALA A 250 1.29 -21.29 -3.91
#